data_4f2db4fb751bdaa05e2efb08a6d3fd84
#
_entry.id   4f2db4fb751bdaa05e2efb08a6d3fd84
#
_cell.length_a   1.000
_cell.length_b   1.000
_cell.length_c   1.000
_cell.angle_alpha   90.00
_cell.angle_beta   90.00
_cell.angle_gamma   90.00
#
_symmetry.space_group_name_H-M   'P 1'
#
loop_
_entity.id
_entity.type
_entity.pdbx_description
1 polymer ?
#
loop_
_entity_poly.entity_id
_entity_poly.type
_entity_poly.pdbx_seq_one_letter_code
_entity_poly.pdbx_strand_id
1 'polypeptide(L)'
;SPMSRGLGDVYKRQPEIIDLGNFLQAVGVEISGHGTSEIVINGSPSLGGGHFQVMPDRIEAGTYLIAAAITRGSIRLLDIQPDALGLILEKLQQAGAKISTGEDWITLDMQGRRPKAVDIETSPYPGFPTDMQAQFMALNAVAEGTSTIRETIFENRFMHVHEMKRLGANIELHGPSMAVVNGVDELKAAPVMATDLRASFSLVLAALAAQGTTVIDRIYHIDRGYETIEEKLQQLGADAVSYTHLTLPTNGC
;
A
#
# COMPACT_ATOMS: atom_id res chain seq x y z
N SER A 1 16.34 25.88 7.89
CA SER A 1 15.01 25.89 8.52
C SER A 1 14.88 24.70 9.46
N PRO A 2 14.44 24.88 10.74
CA PRO A 2 14.28 23.78 11.69
C PRO A 2 13.27 22.70 11.23
N MET A 3 12.33 23.07 10.35
CA MET A 3 11.31 22.13 9.83
C MET A 3 11.86 21.11 8.82
N SER A 4 12.97 21.36 8.15
CA SER A 4 13.55 20.40 7.20
C SER A 4 14.30 19.23 7.86
N ARG A 5 14.67 19.36 9.12
CA ARG A 5 15.38 18.29 9.86
C ARG A 5 14.50 17.14 10.29
N GLY A 6 13.24 17.39 10.65
CA GLY A 6 12.33 16.34 11.12
C GLY A 6 11.87 15.38 10.02
N LEU A 7 11.48 15.88 8.85
CA LEU A 7 11.04 15.07 7.72
C LEU A 7 12.18 14.21 7.12
N GLY A 8 13.40 14.75 7.05
CA GLY A 8 14.56 14.03 6.54
C GLY A 8 14.90 12.78 7.37
N ASP A 9 14.70 12.79 8.69
CA ASP A 9 15.01 11.65 9.56
C ASP A 9 14.02 10.50 9.42
N VAL A 10 12.77 10.78 9.02
CA VAL A 10 11.75 9.77 8.76
C VAL A 10 12.10 8.87 7.58
N TYR A 11 12.66 9.45 6.51
CA TYR A 11 12.89 8.75 5.25
C TYR A 11 14.26 8.08 5.14
N LYS A 12 15.29 8.57 5.83
CA LYS A 12 16.69 8.12 5.70
C LYS A 12 16.90 6.61 5.92
N ARG A 13 16.02 5.98 6.69
CA ARG A 13 16.14 4.57 7.08
C ARG A 13 15.28 3.62 6.24
N GLN A 14 14.47 4.16 5.33
CA GLN A 14 13.61 3.32 4.50
C GLN A 14 14.43 2.41 3.59
N PRO A 15 13.96 1.19 3.31
CA PRO A 15 14.62 0.26 2.39
C PRO A 15 14.94 0.88 1.03
N GLU A 16 14.04 1.70 0.51
CA GLU A 16 14.18 2.44 -0.76
C GLU A 16 15.36 3.41 -0.75
N ILE A 17 15.67 4.02 0.39
CA ILE A 17 16.84 4.92 0.54
C ILE A 17 18.12 4.11 0.63
N ILE A 18 18.08 2.93 1.25
CA ILE A 18 19.22 2.01 1.25
C ILE A 18 19.51 1.54 -0.18
N ASP A 19 18.49 1.15 -0.92
CA ASP A 19 18.59 0.72 -2.31
C ASP A 19 19.15 1.82 -3.21
N LEU A 20 18.65 3.06 -3.09
CA LEU A 20 19.18 4.22 -3.77
C LEU A 20 20.66 4.47 -3.41
N GLY A 21 21.04 4.35 -2.14
CA GLY A 21 22.42 4.47 -1.69
C GLY A 21 23.33 3.43 -2.34
N ASN A 22 22.88 2.19 -2.41
CA ASN A 22 23.59 1.09 -3.07
C ASN A 22 23.73 1.33 -4.58
N PHE A 23 22.68 1.83 -5.24
CA PHE A 23 22.73 2.23 -6.63
C PHE A 23 23.77 3.36 -6.86
N LEU A 24 23.74 4.39 -6.04
CA LEU A 24 24.70 5.50 -6.13
C LEU A 24 26.14 5.01 -5.93
N GLN A 25 26.40 4.10 -5.00
CA GLN A 25 27.71 3.48 -4.86
C GLN A 25 28.13 2.70 -6.10
N ALA A 26 27.18 1.91 -6.69
CA ALA A 26 27.46 1.12 -7.90
C ALA A 26 27.85 1.99 -9.11
N VAL A 27 27.37 3.23 -9.21
CA VAL A 27 27.75 4.17 -10.26
C VAL A 27 28.94 5.09 -9.88
N GLY A 28 29.56 4.86 -8.72
CA GLY A 28 30.81 5.52 -8.31
C GLY A 28 30.64 6.75 -7.43
N VAL A 29 29.46 6.96 -6.83
CA VAL A 29 29.28 7.99 -5.80
C VAL A 29 29.87 7.51 -4.48
N GLU A 30 30.67 8.33 -3.86
CA GLU A 30 31.14 8.08 -2.50
C GLU A 30 30.05 8.48 -1.49
N ILE A 31 29.22 7.50 -1.10
CA ILE A 31 28.12 7.64 -0.15
C ILE A 31 28.24 6.60 0.95
N SER A 32 27.91 7.00 2.19
CA SER A 32 27.91 6.11 3.36
C SER A 32 26.77 6.48 4.31
N GLY A 33 26.43 5.56 5.23
CA GLY A 33 25.41 5.79 6.26
C GLY A 33 23.97 5.76 5.76
N HIS A 34 23.70 5.38 4.50
CA HIS A 34 22.33 5.13 4.02
C HIS A 34 21.71 3.97 4.81
N GLY A 35 20.48 4.15 5.28
CA GLY A 35 19.83 3.27 6.25
C GLY A 35 20.05 3.66 7.72
N THR A 36 20.85 4.69 7.99
CA THR A 36 21.07 5.24 9.34
C THR A 36 20.46 6.65 9.46
N SER A 37 20.63 7.28 10.62
CA SER A 37 20.17 8.66 10.83
C SER A 37 21.03 9.71 10.11
N GLU A 38 22.22 9.34 9.62
CA GLU A 38 23.13 10.25 8.96
C GLU A 38 23.63 9.65 7.64
N ILE A 39 23.44 10.38 6.55
CA ILE A 39 23.94 10.00 5.23
C ILE A 39 25.01 11.02 4.84
N VAL A 40 26.20 10.54 4.53
CA VAL A 40 27.32 11.34 4.06
C VAL A 40 27.55 11.07 2.58
N ILE A 41 27.57 12.13 1.77
CA ILE A 41 27.79 12.06 0.34
C ILE A 41 28.98 12.96 0.01
N ASN A 42 30.06 12.37 -0.53
CA ASN A 42 31.17 13.10 -1.10
C ASN A 42 30.94 13.21 -2.62
N GLY A 43 31.06 14.40 -3.15
CA GLY A 43 30.89 14.61 -4.58
C GLY A 43 31.91 13.82 -5.40
N SER A 44 31.46 13.24 -6.52
CA SER A 44 32.34 12.57 -7.48
C SER A 44 32.55 13.44 -8.72
N PRO A 45 33.77 13.58 -9.25
CA PRO A 45 34.02 14.37 -10.47
C PRO A 45 33.44 13.69 -11.72
N SER A 46 33.22 12.40 -11.69
CA SER A 46 32.59 11.63 -12.77
C SER A 46 31.86 10.44 -12.21
N LEU A 47 30.71 10.13 -12.81
CA LEU A 47 29.94 8.92 -12.50
C LEU A 47 30.18 7.87 -13.57
N GLY A 48 30.28 6.63 -13.15
CA GLY A 48 30.30 5.47 -14.03
C GLY A 48 28.91 5.06 -14.48
N GLY A 49 28.84 3.98 -15.23
CA GLY A 49 27.60 3.28 -15.57
C GLY A 49 27.65 1.82 -15.10
N GLY A 50 26.52 1.15 -15.11
CA GLY A 50 26.46 -0.25 -14.70
C GLY A 50 25.03 -0.82 -14.77
N HIS A 51 24.90 -2.09 -14.40
CA HIS A 51 23.62 -2.71 -14.18
C HIS A 51 23.33 -2.72 -12.67
N PHE A 52 22.13 -2.33 -12.31
CA PHE A 52 21.65 -2.36 -10.95
C PHE A 52 20.22 -2.89 -10.94
N GLN A 53 19.95 -3.86 -10.09
CA GLN A 53 18.62 -4.38 -9.89
C GLN A 53 17.98 -3.62 -8.74
N VAL A 54 16.96 -2.84 -9.05
CA VAL A 54 16.17 -2.10 -8.06
C VAL A 54 15.39 -3.10 -7.19
N MET A 55 15.28 -2.81 -5.91
CA MET A 55 14.51 -3.64 -4.99
C MET A 55 13.02 -3.76 -5.38
N PRO A 56 12.35 -4.88 -5.05
CA PRO A 56 10.91 -5.01 -5.26
C PRO A 56 10.11 -3.97 -4.45
N ASP A 57 8.98 -3.51 -5.00
CA ASP A 57 8.07 -2.61 -4.27
C ASP A 57 7.35 -3.36 -3.14
N ARG A 58 7.80 -3.12 -1.89
CA ARG A 58 7.20 -3.72 -0.69
C ARG A 58 5.77 -3.25 -0.44
N ILE A 59 5.38 -2.05 -0.91
CA ILE A 59 4.02 -1.53 -0.76
C ILE A 59 3.08 -2.22 -1.73
N GLU A 60 3.50 -2.41 -2.97
CA GLU A 60 2.75 -3.22 -3.93
C GLU A 60 2.59 -4.66 -3.42
N ALA A 61 3.68 -5.30 -2.98
CA ALA A 61 3.63 -6.64 -2.41
C ALA A 61 2.68 -6.75 -1.21
N GLY A 62 2.79 -5.83 -0.24
CA GLY A 62 1.88 -5.75 0.90
C GLY A 62 0.42 -5.57 0.48
N THR A 63 0.18 -4.82 -0.58
CA THR A 63 -1.17 -4.58 -1.11
C THR A 63 -1.78 -5.85 -1.70
N TYR A 64 -1.02 -6.66 -2.45
CA TYR A 64 -1.51 -7.97 -2.95
C TYR A 64 -1.70 -9.00 -1.83
N LEU A 65 -0.88 -8.96 -0.77
CA LEU A 65 -1.13 -9.78 0.42
C LEU A 65 -2.48 -9.41 1.08
N ILE A 66 -2.80 -8.11 1.15
CA ILE A 66 -4.11 -7.66 1.66
C ILE A 66 -5.23 -8.05 0.69
N ALA A 67 -5.01 -8.01 -0.63
CA ALA A 67 -6.02 -8.48 -1.59
C ALA A 67 -6.42 -9.94 -1.34
N ALA A 68 -5.43 -10.81 -1.10
CA ALA A 68 -5.71 -12.19 -0.72
C ALA A 68 -6.37 -12.29 0.67
N ALA A 69 -5.96 -11.47 1.63
CA ALA A 69 -6.54 -11.50 2.98
C ALA A 69 -7.99 -11.03 3.01
N ILE A 70 -8.33 -9.93 2.34
CA ILE A 70 -9.69 -9.37 2.31
C ILE A 70 -10.67 -10.30 1.59
N THR A 71 -10.21 -11.02 0.56
CA THR A 71 -10.99 -12.03 -0.19
C THR A 71 -10.96 -13.41 0.46
N ARG A 72 -10.32 -13.56 1.64
CA ARG A 72 -10.18 -14.82 2.41
C ARG A 72 -9.45 -15.92 1.64
N GLY A 73 -8.67 -15.54 0.63
CA GLY A 73 -7.94 -16.40 -0.27
C GLY A 73 -6.53 -16.75 0.20
N SER A 74 -5.73 -17.19 -0.77
CA SER A 74 -4.30 -17.44 -0.59
C SER A 74 -3.50 -16.88 -1.77
N ILE A 75 -2.26 -16.49 -1.50
CA ILE A 75 -1.34 -15.97 -2.52
C ILE A 75 0.10 -16.39 -2.21
N ARG A 76 0.89 -16.54 -3.26
CA ARG A 76 2.35 -16.63 -3.19
C ARG A 76 2.97 -15.53 -4.02
N LEU A 77 3.79 -14.70 -3.36
CA LEU A 77 4.61 -13.68 -4.00
C LEU A 77 6.03 -14.21 -4.16
N LEU A 78 6.64 -13.95 -5.30
CA LEU A 78 8.01 -14.31 -5.65
C LEU A 78 8.83 -13.04 -5.88
N ASP A 79 10.15 -13.16 -5.85
CA ASP A 79 11.09 -12.07 -6.08
C ASP A 79 10.84 -10.87 -5.13
N ILE A 80 10.60 -11.17 -3.86
CA ILE A 80 10.29 -10.18 -2.82
C ILE A 80 11.23 -10.36 -1.61
N GLN A 81 11.55 -9.28 -0.93
CA GLN A 81 12.34 -9.28 0.30
C GLN A 81 11.42 -9.28 1.54
N PRO A 82 11.20 -10.42 2.21
CA PRO A 82 10.26 -10.51 3.35
C PRO A 82 10.62 -9.56 4.50
N ASP A 83 11.91 -9.35 4.75
CA ASP A 83 12.39 -8.47 5.84
C ASP A 83 11.94 -7.01 5.66
N ALA A 84 11.72 -6.56 4.43
CA ALA A 84 11.21 -5.21 4.14
C ALA A 84 9.73 -5.02 4.52
N LEU A 85 8.99 -6.13 4.74
CA LEU A 85 7.57 -6.14 5.08
C LEU A 85 7.27 -6.45 6.55
N GLY A 86 8.26 -6.57 7.44
CA GLY A 86 8.14 -7.13 8.79
C GLY A 86 6.82 -6.80 9.52
N LEU A 87 6.54 -5.52 9.82
CA LEU A 87 5.30 -5.13 10.52
C LEU A 87 4.01 -5.36 9.70
N ILE A 88 4.08 -5.31 8.36
CA ILE A 88 2.93 -5.62 7.50
C ILE A 88 2.55 -7.09 7.68
N LEU A 89 3.56 -8.00 7.63
CA LEU A 89 3.34 -9.43 7.82
C LEU A 89 2.85 -9.74 9.24
N GLU A 90 3.40 -9.08 10.25
CA GLU A 90 2.94 -9.23 11.64
C GLU A 90 1.46 -8.85 11.78
N LYS A 91 1.04 -7.72 11.22
CA LYS A 91 -0.36 -7.29 11.25
C LYS A 91 -1.30 -8.23 10.49
N LEU A 92 -0.85 -8.79 9.37
CA LEU A 92 -1.62 -9.80 8.63
C LEU A 92 -1.73 -11.12 9.43
N GLN A 93 -0.69 -11.52 10.17
CA GLN A 93 -0.77 -12.67 11.09
C GLN A 93 -1.75 -12.39 12.24
N GLN A 94 -1.74 -11.19 12.82
CA GLN A 94 -2.72 -10.77 13.83
C GLN A 94 -4.14 -10.79 13.27
N ALA A 95 -4.33 -10.44 11.98
CA ALA A 95 -5.61 -10.55 11.28
C ALA A 95 -6.04 -12.01 11.00
N GLY A 96 -5.19 -12.99 11.30
CA GLY A 96 -5.51 -14.41 11.20
C GLY A 96 -4.92 -15.12 9.98
N ALA A 97 -4.07 -14.46 9.20
CA ALA A 97 -3.40 -15.08 8.07
C ALA A 97 -2.32 -16.07 8.53
N LYS A 98 -2.22 -17.21 7.87
CA LYS A 98 -1.03 -18.06 7.93
C LYS A 98 -0.02 -17.55 6.93
N ILE A 99 1.18 -17.20 7.42
CA ILE A 99 2.24 -16.66 6.60
C ILE A 99 3.47 -17.55 6.72
N SER A 100 4.10 -17.85 5.58
CA SER A 100 5.39 -18.49 5.50
C SER A 100 6.27 -17.68 4.55
N THR A 101 7.55 -17.57 4.87
CA THR A 101 8.52 -16.80 4.10
C THR A 101 9.73 -17.65 3.77
N GLY A 102 10.40 -17.40 2.65
CA GLY A 102 11.72 -17.91 2.30
C GLY A 102 12.67 -16.74 2.09
N GLU A 103 13.73 -16.96 1.34
CA GLU A 103 14.72 -15.93 1.05
C GLU A 103 14.14 -14.82 0.17
N ASP A 104 13.36 -15.20 -0.85
CA ASP A 104 12.82 -14.34 -1.90
C ASP A 104 11.32 -14.53 -2.17
N TRP A 105 10.59 -15.13 -1.23
CA TRP A 105 9.15 -15.37 -1.39
C TRP A 105 8.37 -15.25 -0.09
N ILE A 106 7.08 -14.94 -0.24
CA ILE A 106 6.09 -14.90 0.84
C ILE A 106 4.86 -15.67 0.39
N THR A 107 4.32 -16.53 1.26
CA THR A 107 2.97 -17.09 1.09
C THR A 107 2.06 -16.59 2.19
N LEU A 108 0.82 -16.27 1.82
CA LEU A 108 -0.25 -15.94 2.74
C LEU A 108 -1.46 -16.83 2.45
N ASP A 109 -2.09 -17.36 3.49
CA ASP A 109 -3.31 -18.16 3.37
C ASP A 109 -4.28 -17.82 4.51
N MET A 110 -5.46 -17.30 4.16
CA MET A 110 -6.54 -17.03 5.10
C MET A 110 -7.39 -18.28 5.41
N GLN A 111 -7.20 -19.37 4.69
CA GLN A 111 -7.97 -20.63 4.87
C GLN A 111 -9.48 -20.42 4.80
N GLY A 112 -9.95 -19.50 3.93
CA GLY A 112 -11.37 -19.15 3.80
C GLY A 112 -11.95 -18.36 4.99
N ARG A 113 -11.13 -18.03 6.00
CA ARG A 113 -11.60 -17.37 7.23
C ARG A 113 -11.68 -15.84 7.04
N ARG A 114 -12.70 -15.27 7.69
CA ARG A 114 -12.85 -13.82 7.80
C ARG A 114 -11.65 -13.24 8.57
N PRO A 115 -11.06 -12.10 8.13
CA PRO A 115 -10.01 -11.45 8.88
C PRO A 115 -10.51 -10.93 10.23
N LYS A 116 -9.64 -10.85 11.21
CA LYS A 116 -9.87 -10.16 12.48
C LYS A 116 -9.43 -8.71 12.37
N ALA A 117 -10.14 -7.82 13.06
CA ALA A 117 -9.77 -6.42 13.14
C ALA A 117 -8.41 -6.24 13.84
N VAL A 118 -7.57 -5.38 13.26
CA VAL A 118 -6.23 -5.10 13.79
C VAL A 118 -5.99 -3.59 13.88
N ASP A 119 -5.50 -3.15 15.03
CA ASP A 119 -5.12 -1.75 15.23
C ASP A 119 -3.85 -1.41 14.46
N ILE A 120 -3.86 -0.23 13.83
CA ILE A 120 -2.75 0.30 13.05
C ILE A 120 -2.34 1.66 13.60
N GLU A 121 -1.04 1.84 13.82
CA GLU A 121 -0.44 3.14 14.08
C GLU A 121 0.74 3.33 13.14
N THR A 122 0.67 4.33 12.27
CA THR A 122 1.76 4.62 11.33
C THR A 122 2.94 5.22 12.08
N SER A 123 4.14 4.88 11.67
CA SER A 123 5.37 5.43 12.25
C SER A 123 6.54 5.29 11.27
N PRO A 124 7.59 6.12 11.44
CA PRO A 124 8.79 6.01 10.61
C PRO A 124 9.37 4.61 10.60
N TYR A 125 9.95 4.20 9.46
CA TYR A 125 10.62 2.91 9.34
C TYR A 125 11.66 2.70 10.46
N PRO A 126 11.71 1.52 11.12
CA PRO A 126 11.03 0.27 10.76
C PRO A 126 9.59 0.14 11.28
N GLY A 127 8.94 1.24 11.63
CA GLY A 127 7.55 1.24 12.04
C GLY A 127 6.58 0.95 10.89
N PHE A 128 5.27 0.99 11.19
CA PHE A 128 4.24 0.67 10.21
C PHE A 128 4.14 1.76 9.13
N PRO A 129 4.27 1.41 7.84
CA PRO A 129 4.32 2.40 6.77
C PRO A 129 2.96 3.06 6.54
N THR A 130 2.97 4.40 6.48
CA THR A 130 1.77 5.19 6.19
C THR A 130 1.16 4.86 4.82
N ASP A 131 1.95 4.35 3.87
CA ASP A 131 1.49 3.92 2.54
C ASP A 131 0.66 2.62 2.55
N MET A 132 0.61 1.92 3.68
CA MET A 132 -0.25 0.74 3.88
C MET A 132 -1.48 1.02 4.76
N GLN A 133 -1.61 2.23 5.28
CA GLN A 133 -2.69 2.62 6.18
C GLN A 133 -4.08 2.40 5.56
N ALA A 134 -4.29 2.87 4.33
CA ALA A 134 -5.58 2.77 3.64
C ALA A 134 -5.94 1.33 3.25
N GLN A 135 -4.95 0.52 2.88
CA GLN A 135 -5.14 -0.89 2.55
C GLN A 135 -5.59 -1.69 3.78
N PHE A 136 -4.97 -1.45 4.94
CA PHE A 136 -5.44 -2.07 6.18
C PHE A 136 -6.80 -1.54 6.64
N MET A 137 -7.14 -0.29 6.32
CA MET A 137 -8.50 0.22 6.54
C MET A 137 -9.52 -0.57 5.72
N ALA A 138 -9.22 -0.90 4.47
CA ALA A 138 -10.09 -1.73 3.65
C ALA A 138 -10.23 -3.15 4.23
N LEU A 139 -9.14 -3.77 4.68
CA LEU A 139 -9.17 -5.07 5.36
C LEU A 139 -10.05 -5.03 6.62
N ASN A 140 -9.85 -4.02 7.45
CA ASN A 140 -10.61 -3.84 8.70
C ASN A 140 -12.09 -3.55 8.44
N ALA A 141 -12.45 -2.95 7.30
CA ALA A 141 -13.85 -2.68 6.96
C ALA A 141 -14.69 -3.96 6.82
N VAL A 142 -14.08 -5.11 6.50
CA VAL A 142 -14.76 -6.42 6.43
C VAL A 142 -14.33 -7.38 7.53
N ALA A 143 -13.49 -6.96 8.47
CA ALA A 143 -12.95 -7.80 9.53
C ALA A 143 -13.98 -8.08 10.63
N GLU A 144 -13.72 -9.08 11.46
CA GLU A 144 -14.46 -9.29 12.71
C GLU A 144 -13.95 -8.34 13.79
N GLY A 145 -14.84 -7.52 14.34
CA GLY A 145 -14.54 -6.61 15.45
C GLY A 145 -14.35 -5.16 15.02
N THR A 146 -13.74 -4.39 15.90
CA THR A 146 -13.48 -2.96 15.76
C THR A 146 -11.98 -2.71 15.85
N SER A 147 -11.47 -1.81 15.02
CA SER A 147 -10.08 -1.40 15.03
C SER A 147 -9.93 0.11 15.05
N THR A 148 -8.79 0.56 15.55
CA THR A 148 -8.36 1.96 15.53
C THR A 148 -7.20 2.10 14.55
N ILE A 149 -7.31 3.09 13.67
CA ILE A 149 -6.23 3.47 12.76
C ILE A 149 -5.77 4.86 13.13
N ARG A 150 -4.51 4.97 13.52
CA ARG A 150 -3.86 6.24 13.89
C ARG A 150 -2.80 6.59 12.86
N GLU A 151 -2.96 7.75 12.24
CA GLU A 151 -2.00 8.32 11.29
C GLU A 151 -1.15 9.36 12.00
N THR A 152 0.16 9.11 12.09
CA THR A 152 1.10 9.99 12.82
C THR A 152 2.13 10.66 11.91
N ILE A 153 2.15 10.30 10.62
CA ILE A 153 3.15 10.78 9.65
C ILE A 153 2.62 11.94 8.83
N PHE A 154 1.39 11.80 8.31
CA PHE A 154 0.79 12.82 7.46
C PHE A 154 -0.52 13.34 8.04
N GLU A 155 -0.73 14.63 7.91
CA GLU A 155 -2.00 15.26 8.23
C GLU A 155 -3.03 15.00 7.12
N ASN A 156 -4.31 14.84 7.51
CA ASN A 156 -5.45 14.73 6.59
C ASN A 156 -5.37 13.58 5.57
N ARG A 157 -4.82 12.41 5.95
CA ARG A 157 -4.67 11.26 5.04
C ARG A 157 -5.89 10.33 5.01
N PHE A 158 -7.08 10.78 5.40
CA PHE A 158 -8.31 9.98 5.44
C PHE A 158 -9.33 10.37 4.35
N MET A 159 -8.90 10.99 3.26
CA MET A 159 -9.82 11.43 2.19
C MET A 159 -10.59 10.26 1.54
N HIS A 160 -9.97 9.10 1.43
CA HIS A 160 -10.58 7.87 0.88
C HIS A 160 -11.74 7.32 1.75
N VAL A 161 -11.85 7.73 3.02
CA VAL A 161 -12.92 7.26 3.92
C VAL A 161 -14.30 7.59 3.36
N HIS A 162 -14.48 8.73 2.71
CA HIS A 162 -15.77 9.10 2.13
C HIS A 162 -16.19 8.12 1.04
N GLU A 163 -15.25 7.68 0.21
CA GLU A 163 -15.50 6.71 -0.84
C GLU A 163 -15.69 5.29 -0.27
N MET A 164 -14.93 4.91 0.76
CA MET A 164 -15.13 3.66 1.49
C MET A 164 -16.54 3.56 2.11
N LYS A 165 -17.07 4.67 2.66
CA LYS A 165 -18.44 4.73 3.19
C LYS A 165 -19.49 4.54 2.11
N ARG A 166 -19.23 4.96 0.86
CA ARG A 166 -20.14 4.69 -0.26
C ARG A 166 -20.25 3.21 -0.58
N LEU A 167 -19.16 2.45 -0.34
CA LEU A 167 -19.16 0.98 -0.42
C LEU A 167 -19.80 0.32 0.81
N GLY A 168 -20.29 1.08 1.78
CA GLY A 168 -20.96 0.59 2.97
C GLY A 168 -20.04 0.34 4.17
N ALA A 169 -18.78 0.77 4.13
CA ALA A 169 -17.87 0.65 5.26
C ALA A 169 -18.33 1.52 6.45
N ASN A 170 -18.25 0.98 7.65
CA ASN A 170 -18.58 1.68 8.90
C ASN A 170 -17.31 2.23 9.53
N ILE A 171 -17.00 3.49 9.20
CA ILE A 171 -15.77 4.18 9.61
C ILE A 171 -16.15 5.51 10.27
N GLU A 172 -15.63 5.79 11.44
CA GLU A 172 -15.79 7.05 12.16
C GLU A 172 -14.45 7.77 12.24
N LEU A 173 -14.41 9.05 11.86
CA LEU A 173 -13.23 9.89 11.97
C LEU A 173 -13.25 10.64 13.30
N HIS A 174 -12.16 10.54 14.06
CA HIS A 174 -11.93 11.26 15.32
C HIS A 174 -10.77 12.25 15.12
N GLY A 175 -11.10 13.41 14.56
CA GLY A 175 -10.11 14.41 14.16
C GLY A 175 -9.34 14.00 12.88
N PRO A 176 -8.24 14.69 12.58
CA PRO A 176 -7.51 14.51 11.32
C PRO A 176 -6.61 13.27 11.27
N SER A 177 -6.31 12.67 12.44
CA SER A 177 -5.26 11.64 12.57
C SER A 177 -5.76 10.31 13.10
N MET A 178 -7.06 10.12 13.35
CA MET A 178 -7.59 8.86 13.88
C MET A 178 -8.91 8.47 13.22
N ALA A 179 -9.03 7.20 12.90
CA ALA A 179 -10.27 6.58 12.43
C ALA A 179 -10.57 5.33 13.26
N VAL A 180 -11.84 5.11 13.58
CA VAL A 180 -12.36 3.86 14.14
C VAL A 180 -13.11 3.14 13.03
N VAL A 181 -12.77 1.89 12.80
CA VAL A 181 -13.37 1.04 11.77
C VAL A 181 -14.10 -0.11 12.44
N ASN A 182 -15.41 -0.16 12.25
CA ASN A 182 -16.26 -1.27 12.68
C ASN A 182 -16.47 -2.19 11.48
N GLY A 183 -15.96 -3.41 11.54
CA GLY A 183 -16.08 -4.34 10.43
C GLY A 183 -17.53 -4.70 10.15
N VAL A 184 -17.90 -4.68 8.86
CA VAL A 184 -19.22 -5.08 8.40
C VAL A 184 -19.15 -6.48 7.78
N ASP A 185 -20.29 -7.19 7.73
CA ASP A 185 -20.32 -8.53 7.14
C ASP A 185 -20.12 -8.49 5.62
N GLU A 186 -20.54 -7.39 5.00
CA GLU A 186 -20.56 -7.23 3.56
C GLU A 186 -20.43 -5.78 3.14
N LEU A 187 -19.60 -5.53 2.12
CA LEU A 187 -19.56 -4.28 1.37
C LEU A 187 -20.45 -4.38 0.12
N LYS A 188 -20.95 -3.24 -0.35
CA LYS A 188 -21.81 -3.14 -1.53
C LYS A 188 -21.13 -2.35 -2.62
N ALA A 189 -21.27 -2.79 -3.84
CA ALA A 189 -20.76 -2.07 -4.99
C ALA A 189 -21.36 -0.67 -5.11
N ALA A 190 -20.54 0.30 -5.47
CA ALA A 190 -20.93 1.68 -5.73
C ALA A 190 -19.94 2.32 -6.72
N PRO A 191 -20.35 3.35 -7.46
CA PRO A 191 -19.41 4.20 -8.17
C PRO A 191 -18.60 5.02 -7.14
N VAL A 192 -17.27 4.95 -7.22
CA VAL A 192 -16.32 5.61 -6.34
C VAL A 192 -15.22 6.30 -7.15
N MET A 193 -14.49 7.21 -6.53
CA MET A 193 -13.49 8.02 -7.20
C MET A 193 -12.12 7.86 -6.54
N ALA A 194 -11.11 7.54 -7.32
CA ALA A 194 -9.72 7.55 -6.87
C ALA A 194 -9.26 8.99 -6.58
N THR A 195 -8.63 9.21 -5.43
CA THR A 195 -8.25 10.53 -4.93
C THR A 195 -6.74 10.75 -4.83
N ASP A 196 -5.98 9.69 -4.61
CA ASP A 196 -4.53 9.73 -4.49
C ASP A 196 -3.88 8.38 -4.88
N LEU A 197 -2.55 8.37 -4.95
CA LEU A 197 -1.74 7.25 -5.41
C LEU A 197 -1.93 5.95 -4.60
N ARG A 198 -1.84 6.03 -3.28
CA ARG A 198 -1.81 4.84 -2.41
C ARG A 198 -3.18 4.52 -1.80
N ALA A 199 -3.89 5.57 -1.34
CA ALA A 199 -5.20 5.37 -0.73
C ALA A 199 -6.24 4.87 -1.74
N SER A 200 -6.12 5.24 -3.02
CA SER A 200 -7.05 4.77 -4.05
C SER A 200 -7.06 3.26 -4.24
N PHE A 201 -5.94 2.57 -3.95
CA PHE A 201 -5.94 1.11 -4.00
C PHE A 201 -6.81 0.47 -2.91
N SER A 202 -7.05 1.14 -1.80
CA SER A 202 -7.99 0.66 -0.79
C SER A 202 -9.41 0.48 -1.36
N LEU A 203 -9.78 1.31 -2.35
CA LEU A 203 -11.07 1.20 -3.04
C LEU A 203 -11.11 -0.05 -3.93
N VAL A 204 -10.00 -0.39 -4.59
CA VAL A 204 -9.89 -1.65 -5.36
C VAL A 204 -10.02 -2.85 -4.41
N LEU A 205 -9.31 -2.84 -3.28
CA LEU A 205 -9.40 -3.90 -2.28
C LEU A 205 -10.82 -4.06 -1.73
N ALA A 206 -11.48 -2.94 -1.42
CA ALA A 206 -12.87 -2.96 -0.97
C ALA A 206 -13.82 -3.46 -2.06
N ALA A 207 -13.57 -3.10 -3.32
CA ALA A 207 -14.35 -3.57 -4.46
C ALA A 207 -14.22 -5.09 -4.66
N LEU A 208 -13.03 -5.67 -4.47
CA LEU A 208 -12.82 -7.14 -4.53
C LEU A 208 -13.64 -7.91 -3.48
N ALA A 209 -13.97 -7.26 -2.36
CA ALA A 209 -14.77 -7.84 -1.28
C ALA A 209 -16.26 -7.44 -1.33
N ALA A 210 -16.64 -6.47 -2.16
CA ALA A 210 -17.98 -5.95 -2.27
C ALA A 210 -18.86 -6.84 -3.16
N GLN A 211 -20.16 -6.89 -2.87
CA GLN A 211 -21.13 -7.54 -3.76
C GLN A 211 -21.56 -6.61 -4.90
N GLY A 212 -21.51 -7.10 -6.12
CA GLY A 212 -21.87 -6.39 -7.34
C GLY A 212 -20.66 -5.80 -8.07
N THR A 213 -20.91 -4.92 -9.03
CA THR A 213 -19.87 -4.27 -9.86
C THR A 213 -19.57 -2.88 -9.35
N THR A 214 -18.34 -2.66 -8.88
CA THR A 214 -17.85 -1.34 -8.49
C THR A 214 -17.16 -0.67 -9.67
N VAL A 215 -17.51 0.59 -9.92
CA VAL A 215 -16.83 1.42 -10.92
C VAL A 215 -15.93 2.41 -10.18
N ILE A 216 -14.64 2.43 -10.52
CA ILE A 216 -13.66 3.34 -9.93
C ILE A 216 -13.22 4.34 -10.99
N ASP A 217 -13.58 5.59 -10.80
CA ASP A 217 -13.17 6.68 -11.68
C ASP A 217 -11.80 7.23 -11.32
N ARG A 218 -11.14 7.92 -12.26
CA ARG A 218 -9.81 8.54 -12.13
C ARG A 218 -8.71 7.56 -11.80
N ILE A 219 -8.71 6.40 -12.44
CA ILE A 219 -7.73 5.32 -12.21
C ILE A 219 -6.28 5.73 -12.47
N TYR A 220 -6.02 6.82 -13.21
CA TYR A 220 -4.68 7.36 -13.41
C TYR A 220 -3.92 7.68 -12.10
N HIS A 221 -4.63 7.84 -10.99
CA HIS A 221 -4.00 7.94 -9.68
C HIS A 221 -3.43 6.60 -9.23
N ILE A 222 -4.09 5.49 -9.57
CA ILE A 222 -3.66 4.13 -9.25
C ILE A 222 -2.49 3.72 -10.15
N ASP A 223 -2.58 4.00 -11.46
CA ASP A 223 -1.58 3.65 -12.48
C ASP A 223 -0.18 4.22 -12.18
N ARG A 224 -0.12 5.31 -11.43
CA ARG A 224 1.16 5.91 -11.00
C ARG A 224 1.92 5.09 -9.96
N GLY A 225 1.27 4.17 -9.28
CA GLY A 225 1.85 3.39 -8.19
C GLY A 225 1.73 1.89 -8.36
N TYR A 226 0.99 1.44 -9.36
CA TYR A 226 0.74 0.02 -9.62
C TYR A 226 0.71 -0.23 -11.12
N GLU A 227 1.65 -1.00 -11.61
CA GLU A 227 1.77 -1.33 -13.02
C GLU A 227 0.73 -2.39 -13.41
N THR A 228 -0.05 -2.13 -14.47
CA THR A 228 -1.02 -3.06 -15.09
C THR A 228 -1.85 -3.84 -14.06
N ILE A 229 -2.43 -3.09 -13.11
CA ILE A 229 -3.13 -3.68 -11.95
C ILE A 229 -4.26 -4.64 -12.35
N GLU A 230 -5.04 -4.29 -13.38
CA GLU A 230 -6.14 -5.11 -13.87
C GLU A 230 -5.64 -6.46 -14.37
N GLU A 231 -4.53 -6.49 -15.11
CA GLU A 231 -3.95 -7.73 -15.62
C GLU A 231 -3.45 -8.64 -14.48
N LYS A 232 -2.76 -8.05 -13.48
CA LYS A 232 -2.29 -8.79 -12.30
C LYS A 232 -3.45 -9.33 -11.48
N LEU A 233 -4.52 -8.55 -11.28
CA LEU A 233 -5.72 -8.99 -10.58
C LEU A 233 -6.46 -10.08 -11.35
N GLN A 234 -6.58 -9.98 -12.69
CA GLN A 234 -7.16 -11.03 -13.53
C GLN A 234 -6.37 -12.35 -13.42
N GLN A 235 -5.04 -12.29 -13.43
CA GLN A 235 -4.18 -13.48 -13.24
C GLN A 235 -4.40 -14.13 -11.87
N LEU A 236 -4.80 -13.36 -10.87
CA LEU A 236 -5.17 -13.85 -9.54
C LEU A 236 -6.62 -14.31 -9.45
N GLY A 237 -7.39 -14.24 -10.54
CA GLY A 237 -8.77 -14.72 -10.62
C GLY A 237 -9.84 -13.66 -10.30
N ALA A 238 -9.48 -12.38 -10.20
CA ALA A 238 -10.45 -11.31 -10.07
C ALA A 238 -11.08 -10.96 -11.43
N ASP A 239 -12.34 -10.54 -11.41
CA ASP A 239 -13.02 -9.96 -12.57
C ASP A 239 -12.82 -8.44 -12.54
N ALA A 240 -11.71 -7.99 -13.12
CA ALA A 240 -11.29 -6.60 -13.17
C ALA A 240 -10.98 -6.18 -14.60
N VAL A 241 -11.50 -5.03 -15.03
CA VAL A 241 -11.24 -4.47 -16.36
C VAL A 241 -10.98 -2.97 -16.27
N SER A 242 -10.08 -2.48 -17.11
CA SER A 242 -9.82 -1.05 -17.28
C SER A 242 -10.40 -0.56 -18.60
N TYR A 243 -11.10 0.56 -18.56
CA TYR A 243 -11.65 1.20 -19.77
C TYR A 243 -10.98 2.56 -19.96
N THR A 244 -10.36 2.76 -21.13
CA THR A 244 -9.89 4.09 -21.53
C THR A 244 -10.98 4.75 -22.38
N HIS A 245 -11.62 5.79 -21.85
CA HIS A 245 -12.51 6.63 -22.64
C HIS A 245 -11.68 7.58 -23.49
N LEU A 246 -11.51 7.26 -24.76
CA LEU A 246 -11.10 8.25 -25.75
C LEU A 246 -12.30 9.19 -25.97
N THR A 247 -12.32 10.35 -25.32
CA THR A 247 -13.19 11.44 -25.75
C THR A 247 -12.70 11.90 -27.12
N LEU A 248 -13.44 11.55 -28.17
CA LEU A 248 -13.25 12.20 -29.47
C LEU A 248 -13.40 13.72 -29.26
N PRO A 249 -12.48 14.53 -29.80
CA PRO A 249 -12.68 15.96 -29.74
C PRO A 249 -14.04 16.27 -30.39
N THR A 250 -14.96 16.81 -29.63
CA THR A 250 -16.18 17.40 -30.18
C THR A 250 -15.74 18.59 -31.02
N ASN A 251 -15.64 18.38 -32.35
CA ASN A 251 -15.54 19.49 -33.28
C ASN A 251 -16.80 20.35 -33.07
N GLY A 252 -16.62 21.47 -32.34
CA GLY A 252 -17.67 22.48 -32.22
C GLY A 252 -17.99 22.98 -33.63
N CYS A 253 -19.25 22.83 -34.00
CA CYS A 253 -19.85 23.58 -35.09
C CYS A 253 -20.06 25.02 -34.64
#